data_ea5a2ee4a31afbc4d3b03663789b2c93
#
_entry.id   ea5a2ee4a31afbc4d3b03663789b2c93
#
_cell.length_a   1.000
_cell.length_b   1.000
_cell.length_c   1.000
_cell.angle_alpha   90.00
_cell.angle_beta   90.00
_cell.angle_gamma   90.00
#
_symmetry.space_group_name_H-M   'P 1'
#
loop_
_entity.id
_entity.type
_entity.pdbx_description
1 polymer ?
#
loop_
_entity_poly.entity_id
_entity_poly.type
_entity_poly.pdbx_seq_one_letter_code
_entity_poly.pdbx_strand_id
1 'polypeptide(L)'
;MFRRLLALSDLHVAFPENRKIIEELRPGSAGDWLLLAGDVGELFSDIEWALRTLGDRFATVVWTPGNHELWTHRDDPVGLRGEERYLSLVELCRSLGIITPEDPYPVFQGEQGAVTIAPVFLLYDYTFLPDGALTKEQGLARAYDTGIMCSDEALLHPDPYPSREAWCWARIEATERRLAARDPALPVIFVTHYPLVREPTRVLRYPQFAQWCGTTRTHDWHVRFNAAAVVYGHLHIPRVTWHDGVRFEEVSIGYPREWQRRGVRPGVPRQILPVAEGEPR
;
A
#
# COMPACT_ATOMS: atom_id res chain seq x y z
N MET A 1 -4.53 26.88 -10.81
CA MET A 1 -3.40 25.99 -10.47
C MET A 1 -3.97 24.57 -10.41
N PHE A 2 -3.41 23.65 -11.20
CA PHE A 2 -4.01 22.33 -11.38
C PHE A 2 -3.77 21.45 -10.13
N ARG A 3 -4.76 20.63 -9.79
CA ARG A 3 -4.66 19.65 -8.69
C ARG A 3 -3.85 18.45 -9.18
N ARG A 4 -2.86 18.02 -8.40
CA ARG A 4 -2.12 16.80 -8.67
C ARG A 4 -2.57 15.69 -7.74
N LEU A 5 -2.54 14.46 -8.26
CA LEU A 5 -2.66 13.25 -7.48
C LEU A 5 -1.26 12.68 -7.29
N LEU A 6 -0.79 12.67 -6.07
CA LEU A 6 0.55 12.28 -5.68
C LEU A 6 0.49 11.01 -4.84
N ALA A 7 1.56 10.22 -4.82
CA ALA A 7 1.59 8.97 -4.07
C ALA A 7 2.93 8.73 -3.38
N LEU A 8 2.88 8.09 -2.23
CA LEU A 8 4.00 7.54 -1.45
C LEU A 8 3.58 6.25 -0.75
N SER A 9 4.57 5.46 -0.37
CA SER A 9 4.42 4.24 0.42
C SER A 9 5.70 3.98 1.22
N ASP A 10 5.62 3.07 2.19
CA ASP A 10 6.77 2.56 2.95
C ASP A 10 7.59 3.70 3.57
N LEU A 11 6.88 4.57 4.28
CA LEU A 11 7.46 5.76 4.90
C LEU A 11 8.41 5.39 6.04
N HIS A 12 8.08 4.33 6.80
CA HIS A 12 8.88 3.81 7.93
C HIS A 12 9.46 4.93 8.81
N VAL A 13 8.57 5.77 9.35
CA VAL A 13 8.95 7.00 10.06
C VAL A 13 9.65 6.77 11.41
N ALA A 14 9.77 5.52 11.86
CA ALA A 14 10.64 5.14 12.97
C ALA A 14 12.13 5.41 12.66
N PHE A 15 12.52 5.44 11.38
CA PHE A 15 13.86 5.85 10.96
C PHE A 15 13.98 7.37 10.90
N PRO A 16 14.92 7.99 11.65
CA PRO A 16 15.05 9.45 11.71
C PRO A 16 15.23 10.11 10.34
N GLU A 17 15.94 9.46 9.42
CA GLU A 17 16.17 9.97 8.07
C GLU A 17 14.85 10.04 7.27
N ASN A 18 14.02 9.02 7.38
CA ASN A 18 12.71 8.98 6.72
C ASN A 18 11.74 9.99 7.39
N ARG A 19 11.77 10.06 8.73
CA ARG A 19 10.98 11.04 9.48
C ARG A 19 11.27 12.47 9.00
N LYS A 20 12.55 12.80 8.80
CA LYS A 20 12.98 14.09 8.26
C LYS A 20 12.43 14.35 6.85
N ILE A 21 12.37 13.33 6.00
CA ILE A 21 11.75 13.44 4.66
C ILE A 21 10.29 13.88 4.80
N ILE A 22 9.52 13.24 5.70
CA ILE A 22 8.12 13.59 5.93
C ILE A 22 7.98 14.98 6.57
N GLU A 23 8.87 15.37 7.48
CA GLU A 23 8.90 16.73 8.05
C GLU A 23 9.10 17.81 6.99
N GLU A 24 9.91 17.54 5.98
CA GLU A 24 10.23 18.47 4.90
C GLU A 24 9.20 18.45 3.75
N LEU A 25 8.39 17.38 3.63
CA LEU A 25 7.46 17.20 2.53
C LEU A 25 6.36 18.26 2.51
N ARG A 26 6.17 18.89 1.35
CA ARG A 26 5.12 19.90 1.11
C ARG A 26 4.39 19.61 -0.21
N PRO A 27 3.09 19.88 -0.30
CA PRO A 27 2.39 19.93 -1.57
C PRO A 27 2.95 21.06 -2.43
N GLY A 28 2.89 20.90 -3.73
CA GLY A 28 3.25 21.98 -4.65
C GLY A 28 2.10 22.92 -4.93
N SER A 29 0.85 22.54 -4.61
CA SER A 29 -0.32 23.37 -4.65
C SER A 29 -1.31 23.04 -3.52
N ALA A 30 -2.13 24.00 -3.14
CA ALA A 30 -3.13 23.80 -2.08
C ALA A 30 -4.23 22.77 -2.44
N GLY A 31 -4.31 22.37 -3.71
CA GLY A 31 -5.30 21.39 -4.17
C GLY A 31 -4.74 19.97 -4.33
N ASP A 32 -3.45 19.72 -4.05
CA ASP A 32 -2.81 18.43 -4.24
C ASP A 32 -3.38 17.38 -3.28
N TRP A 33 -3.65 16.18 -3.81
CA TRP A 33 -4.02 15.00 -3.04
C TRP A 33 -2.82 14.09 -2.85
N LEU A 34 -2.80 13.36 -1.74
CA LEU A 34 -1.77 12.38 -1.43
C LEU A 34 -2.38 10.99 -1.20
N LEU A 35 -1.90 10.01 -1.94
CA LEU A 35 -2.19 8.60 -1.76
C LEU A 35 -1.07 7.97 -0.92
N LEU A 36 -1.43 7.34 0.19
CA LEU A 36 -0.51 6.61 1.07
C LEU A 36 -0.79 5.12 0.97
N ALA A 37 0.11 4.40 0.31
CA ALA A 37 -0.05 2.98 0.03
C ALA A 37 0.60 2.08 1.09
N GLY A 38 0.44 2.43 2.37
CA GLY A 38 0.83 1.63 3.54
C GLY A 38 2.27 1.80 4.00
N ASP A 39 2.57 1.11 5.10
CA ASP A 39 3.84 1.09 5.81
C ASP A 39 4.33 2.49 6.21
N VAL A 40 3.41 3.26 6.81
CA VAL A 40 3.70 4.58 7.38
C VAL A 40 4.63 4.43 8.59
N GLY A 41 4.34 3.45 9.45
CA GLY A 41 5.10 3.18 10.66
C GLY A 41 4.62 1.92 11.37
N GLU A 42 5.24 1.61 12.50
CA GLU A 42 4.98 0.40 13.30
C GLU A 42 4.26 0.72 14.62
N LEU A 43 4.70 1.79 15.31
CA LEU A 43 4.08 2.24 16.54
C LEU A 43 2.90 3.15 16.24
N PHE A 44 1.81 3.00 16.98
CA PHE A 44 0.61 3.80 16.80
C PHE A 44 0.90 5.32 16.85
N SER A 45 1.78 5.75 17.76
CA SER A 45 2.20 7.14 17.89
C SER A 45 2.95 7.68 16.67
N ASP A 46 3.77 6.87 16.04
CA ASP A 46 4.50 7.25 14.83
C ASP A 46 3.57 7.35 13.63
N ILE A 47 2.63 6.40 13.51
CA ILE A 47 1.58 6.42 12.50
C ILE A 47 0.72 7.68 12.66
N GLU A 48 0.24 7.97 13.88
CA GLU A 48 -0.55 9.17 14.17
C GLU A 48 0.22 10.44 13.80
N TRP A 49 1.49 10.55 14.21
CA TRP A 49 2.31 11.71 13.90
C TRP A 49 2.44 11.95 12.39
N ALA A 50 2.71 10.89 11.62
CA ALA A 50 2.89 11.02 10.17
C ALA A 50 1.57 11.37 9.47
N LEU A 51 0.48 10.68 9.82
CA LEU A 51 -0.85 10.92 9.25
C LEU A 51 -1.33 12.35 9.55
N ARG A 52 -1.20 12.82 10.79
CA ARG A 52 -1.52 14.20 11.18
C ARG A 52 -0.69 15.21 10.39
N THR A 53 0.63 14.98 10.32
CA THR A 53 1.56 15.86 9.59
C THR A 53 1.20 16.00 8.12
N LEU A 54 0.79 14.92 7.47
CA LEU A 54 0.42 14.90 6.06
C LEU A 54 -1.02 15.38 5.84
N GLY A 55 -1.95 15.03 6.73
CA GLY A 55 -3.34 15.51 6.71
C GLY A 55 -3.45 17.02 6.81
N ASP A 56 -2.61 17.66 7.65
CA ASP A 56 -2.58 19.12 7.81
C ASP A 56 -2.04 19.87 6.57
N ARG A 57 -1.40 19.17 5.62
CA ARG A 57 -0.70 19.79 4.48
C ARG A 57 -1.38 19.59 3.14
N PHE A 58 -1.93 18.42 2.92
CA PHE A 58 -2.55 18.06 1.64
C PHE A 58 -4.05 18.31 1.68
N ALA A 59 -4.63 18.71 0.54
CA ALA A 59 -6.08 18.96 0.44
C ALA A 59 -6.92 17.72 0.77
N THR A 60 -6.40 16.55 0.45
CA THR A 60 -6.99 15.25 0.78
C THR A 60 -5.87 14.24 0.89
N VAL A 61 -5.93 13.41 1.92
CA VAL A 61 -5.09 12.22 2.08
C VAL A 61 -5.97 10.99 2.00
N VAL A 62 -5.55 10.02 1.21
CA VAL A 62 -6.18 8.70 1.10
C VAL A 62 -5.16 7.67 1.57
N TRP A 63 -5.51 6.87 2.55
CA TRP A 63 -4.61 5.90 3.16
C TRP A 63 -5.16 4.47 3.04
N THR A 64 -4.26 3.51 2.89
CA THR A 64 -4.50 2.08 3.10
C THR A 64 -3.39 1.51 3.97
N PRO A 65 -3.65 0.51 4.84
CA PRO A 65 -2.59 -0.06 5.67
C PRO A 65 -1.66 -0.95 4.85
N GLY A 66 -0.39 -0.99 5.28
CA GLY A 66 0.52 -2.07 4.96
C GLY A 66 0.58 -3.10 6.08
N ASN A 67 1.58 -4.00 6.06
CA ASN A 67 1.76 -4.98 7.11
C ASN A 67 2.33 -4.36 8.39
N HIS A 68 3.18 -3.35 8.31
CA HIS A 68 3.81 -2.74 9.47
C HIS A 68 2.80 -2.01 10.37
N GLU A 69 1.76 -1.38 9.83
CA GLU A 69 0.68 -0.82 10.64
C GLU A 69 -0.06 -1.87 11.46
N LEU A 70 -0.12 -3.11 10.98
CA LEU A 70 -0.86 -4.21 11.59
C LEU A 70 -0.04 -5.01 12.62
N TRP A 71 1.26 -4.74 12.72
CA TRP A 71 2.11 -5.41 13.71
C TRP A 71 1.71 -5.04 15.13
N THR A 72 1.64 -6.05 15.98
CA THR A 72 1.55 -5.87 17.44
C THR A 72 2.97 -5.84 18.00
N HIS A 73 3.53 -4.65 18.07
CA HIS A 73 4.88 -4.46 18.60
C HIS A 73 4.84 -4.38 20.13
N ARG A 74 5.77 -5.07 20.81
CA ARG A 74 5.84 -5.09 22.28
C ARG A 74 6.02 -3.72 22.91
N ASP A 75 6.63 -2.79 22.18
CA ASP A 75 6.92 -1.43 22.64
C ASP A 75 5.77 -0.45 22.28
N ASP A 76 4.70 -0.93 21.62
CA ASP A 76 3.50 -0.15 21.37
C ASP A 76 2.56 -0.23 22.57
N PRO A 77 2.36 0.87 23.33
CA PRO A 77 1.50 0.87 24.51
C PRO A 77 0.01 0.60 24.20
N VAL A 78 -0.40 0.78 22.93
CA VAL A 78 -1.78 0.53 22.50
C VAL A 78 -2.11 -0.97 22.53
N GLY A 79 -1.15 -1.85 22.19
CA GLY A 79 -1.25 -3.31 22.37
C GLY A 79 -2.36 -4.01 21.59
N LEU A 80 -3.06 -3.32 20.68
CA LEU A 80 -4.14 -3.89 19.87
C LEU A 80 -3.60 -4.86 18.81
N ARG A 81 -4.46 -5.84 18.40
CA ARG A 81 -4.09 -6.90 17.47
C ARG A 81 -5.13 -7.03 16.34
N GLY A 82 -4.67 -7.51 15.20
CA GLY A 82 -5.53 -7.93 14.09
C GLY A 82 -6.50 -6.85 13.63
N GLU A 83 -7.75 -7.24 13.44
CA GLU A 83 -8.80 -6.34 12.95
C GLU A 83 -9.10 -5.20 13.93
N GLU A 84 -8.99 -5.42 15.23
CA GLU A 84 -9.20 -4.37 16.23
C GLU A 84 -8.15 -3.25 16.08
N ARG A 85 -6.87 -3.61 15.85
CA ARG A 85 -5.82 -2.65 15.54
C ARG A 85 -6.11 -1.89 14.25
N TYR A 86 -6.50 -2.60 13.20
CA TYR A 86 -6.88 -1.98 11.94
C TYR A 86 -8.03 -0.97 12.10
N LEU A 87 -9.11 -1.36 12.77
CA LEU A 87 -10.27 -0.47 12.98
C LEU A 87 -9.92 0.74 13.84
N SER A 88 -9.04 0.60 14.82
CA SER A 88 -8.53 1.73 15.60
C SER A 88 -7.75 2.72 14.74
N LEU A 89 -6.96 2.24 13.77
CA LEU A 89 -6.28 3.10 12.79
C LEU A 89 -7.26 3.77 11.82
N VAL A 90 -8.34 3.09 11.43
CA VAL A 90 -9.42 3.68 10.64
C VAL A 90 -10.07 4.84 11.39
N GLU A 91 -10.39 4.68 12.67
CA GLU A 91 -10.97 5.76 13.49
C GLU A 91 -9.99 6.93 13.67
N LEU A 92 -8.70 6.64 13.86
CA LEU A 92 -7.66 7.68 13.86
C LEU A 92 -7.67 8.46 12.54
N CYS A 93 -7.62 7.79 11.39
CA CYS A 93 -7.67 8.41 10.07
C CYS A 93 -8.90 9.31 9.92
N ARG A 94 -10.08 8.81 10.28
CA ARG A 94 -11.34 9.57 10.22
C ARG A 94 -11.30 10.82 11.10
N SER A 95 -10.72 10.73 12.29
CA SER A 95 -10.56 11.89 13.19
C SER A 95 -9.66 12.99 12.60
N LEU A 96 -8.78 12.60 11.66
CA LEU A 96 -7.86 13.49 10.93
C LEU A 96 -8.40 13.90 9.55
N GLY A 97 -9.62 13.49 9.18
CA GLY A 97 -10.19 13.75 7.85
C GLY A 97 -9.52 12.97 6.71
N ILE A 98 -8.83 11.88 7.02
CA ILE A 98 -8.15 11.01 6.05
C ILE A 98 -9.09 9.89 5.61
N ILE A 99 -9.16 9.65 4.30
CA ILE A 99 -10.03 8.64 3.70
C ILE A 99 -9.36 7.27 3.79
N THR A 100 -10.14 6.26 4.19
CA THR A 100 -9.69 4.89 4.45
C THR A 100 -10.37 3.87 3.52
N PRO A 101 -9.94 2.60 3.50
CA PRO A 101 -10.65 1.54 2.79
C PRO A 101 -12.10 1.33 3.26
N GLU A 102 -12.49 1.83 4.42
CA GLU A 102 -13.86 1.67 4.96
C GLU A 102 -14.79 2.84 4.60
N ASP A 103 -14.25 3.90 4.00
CA ASP A 103 -15.02 5.09 3.61
C ASP A 103 -15.49 5.00 2.15
N PRO A 104 -16.51 5.76 1.72
CA PRO A 104 -16.87 5.85 0.31
C PRO A 104 -15.67 6.21 -0.57
N TYR A 105 -15.51 5.53 -1.70
CA TYR A 105 -14.42 5.84 -2.62
C TYR A 105 -14.58 7.25 -3.18
N PRO A 106 -13.62 8.16 -2.96
CA PRO A 106 -13.71 9.52 -3.46
C PRO A 106 -13.45 9.58 -4.97
N VAL A 107 -14.00 10.60 -5.62
CA VAL A 107 -13.75 10.91 -7.02
C VAL A 107 -12.76 12.07 -7.12
N PHE A 108 -11.61 11.83 -7.70
CA PHE A 108 -10.65 12.86 -8.04
C PHE A 108 -11.02 13.50 -9.39
N GLN A 109 -11.14 14.84 -9.41
CA GLN A 109 -11.39 15.61 -10.62
C GLN A 109 -10.07 16.19 -11.12
N GLY A 110 -9.48 15.55 -12.12
CA GLY A 110 -8.22 15.97 -12.76
C GLY A 110 -8.44 16.58 -14.13
N GLU A 111 -7.39 17.13 -14.74
CA GLU A 111 -7.42 17.66 -16.12
C GLU A 111 -7.77 16.60 -17.16
N GLN A 112 -7.36 15.35 -16.90
CA GLN A 112 -7.58 14.21 -17.78
C GLN A 112 -8.93 13.51 -17.55
N GLY A 113 -9.82 14.11 -16.76
CA GLY A 113 -11.12 13.58 -16.41
C GLY A 113 -11.25 13.16 -14.95
N ALA A 114 -12.43 12.63 -14.62
CA ALA A 114 -12.75 12.12 -13.32
C ALA A 114 -12.29 10.68 -13.16
N VAL A 115 -11.73 10.33 -12.01
CA VAL A 115 -11.33 8.95 -11.65
C VAL A 115 -11.77 8.61 -10.23
N THR A 116 -12.21 7.39 -10.00
CA THR A 116 -12.47 6.88 -8.66
C THR A 116 -11.15 6.50 -8.00
N ILE A 117 -10.91 6.96 -6.78
CA ILE A 117 -9.77 6.51 -5.98
C ILE A 117 -10.26 5.40 -5.04
N ALA A 118 -9.71 4.22 -5.20
CA ALA A 118 -10.09 3.05 -4.40
C ALA A 118 -8.94 2.64 -3.47
N PRO A 119 -8.89 3.16 -2.22
CA PRO A 119 -8.04 2.56 -1.21
C PRO A 119 -8.57 1.17 -0.88
N VAL A 120 -7.71 0.16 -0.96
CA VAL A 120 -8.07 -1.23 -0.70
C VAL A 120 -7.14 -1.84 0.33
N PHE A 121 -7.73 -2.32 1.42
CA PHE A 121 -7.01 -3.12 2.39
C PHE A 121 -6.97 -4.57 1.92
N LEU A 122 -5.81 -5.01 1.54
CA LEU A 122 -5.48 -6.39 1.22
C LEU A 122 -4.41 -6.90 2.17
N LEU A 123 -4.34 -8.23 2.26
CA LEU A 123 -3.24 -8.97 2.85
C LEU A 123 -2.66 -9.92 1.80
N TYR A 124 -1.88 -10.87 2.24
CA TYR A 124 -1.40 -11.99 1.44
C TYR A 124 -1.98 -13.31 1.96
N ASP A 125 -2.09 -14.28 1.08
CA ASP A 125 -2.58 -15.63 1.40
C ASP A 125 -1.57 -16.73 1.02
N TYR A 126 -0.30 -16.35 0.89
CA TYR A 126 0.82 -17.21 0.50
C TYR A 126 0.72 -17.83 -0.91
N THR A 127 -0.21 -17.39 -1.75
CA THR A 127 -0.38 -17.98 -3.09
C THR A 127 0.67 -17.54 -4.10
N PHE A 128 1.46 -16.49 -3.82
CA PHE A 128 2.65 -16.15 -4.62
C PHE A 128 3.84 -17.03 -4.27
N LEU A 129 3.63 -18.36 -4.32
CA LEU A 129 4.61 -19.36 -3.94
C LEU A 129 5.92 -19.23 -4.73
N PRO A 130 7.08 -19.46 -4.10
CA PRO A 130 8.34 -19.57 -4.82
C PRO A 130 8.33 -20.79 -5.77
N ASP A 131 9.14 -20.73 -6.83
CA ASP A 131 9.17 -21.74 -7.86
C ASP A 131 9.40 -23.15 -7.29
N GLY A 132 8.55 -24.07 -7.73
CA GLY A 132 8.55 -25.47 -7.29
C GLY A 132 7.98 -25.74 -5.89
N ALA A 133 7.46 -24.77 -5.18
CA ALA A 133 6.60 -24.98 -4.00
C ALA A 133 5.14 -25.10 -4.47
N LEU A 134 4.39 -26.02 -3.86
CA LEU A 134 2.98 -26.26 -4.17
C LEU A 134 2.06 -25.89 -3.00
N THR A 135 2.63 -25.76 -1.79
CA THR A 135 1.88 -25.39 -0.58
C THR A 135 2.59 -24.29 0.20
N LYS A 136 1.86 -23.63 1.08
CA LYS A 136 2.38 -22.63 2.04
C LYS A 136 3.55 -23.21 2.86
N GLU A 137 3.38 -24.41 3.39
CA GLU A 137 4.39 -25.06 4.24
C GLU A 137 5.69 -25.29 3.47
N GLN A 138 5.59 -25.73 2.21
CA GLN A 138 6.76 -25.89 1.34
C GLN A 138 7.41 -24.54 1.00
N GLY A 139 6.60 -23.49 0.77
CA GLY A 139 7.09 -22.14 0.54
C GLY A 139 7.86 -21.59 1.74
N LEU A 140 7.28 -21.71 2.94
CA LEU A 140 7.90 -21.28 4.20
C LEU A 140 9.18 -22.07 4.50
N ALA A 141 9.16 -23.39 4.35
CA ALA A 141 10.35 -24.23 4.56
C ALA A 141 11.50 -23.77 3.65
N ARG A 142 11.25 -23.55 2.35
CA ARG A 142 12.26 -23.03 1.41
C ARG A 142 12.81 -21.67 1.79
N ALA A 143 11.94 -20.77 2.28
CA ALA A 143 12.38 -19.46 2.76
C ALA A 143 13.32 -19.62 3.97
N TYR A 144 12.94 -20.42 4.96
CA TYR A 144 13.71 -20.64 6.17
C TYR A 144 15.04 -21.35 5.87
N ASP A 145 15.07 -22.36 4.98
CA ASP A 145 16.28 -23.04 4.53
C ASP A 145 17.30 -22.08 3.89
N THR A 146 16.81 -20.98 3.30
CA THR A 146 17.67 -19.93 2.71
C THR A 146 17.92 -18.75 3.65
N GLY A 147 17.48 -18.84 4.92
CA GLY A 147 17.63 -17.78 5.92
C GLY A 147 16.69 -16.59 5.73
N ILE A 148 15.64 -16.73 4.91
CA ILE A 148 14.65 -15.69 4.67
C ILE A 148 13.48 -15.87 5.63
N MET A 149 13.23 -14.83 6.43
CA MET A 149 12.09 -14.75 7.35
C MET A 149 11.34 -13.44 7.14
N CYS A 150 10.03 -13.49 7.33
CA CYS A 150 9.19 -12.29 7.37
C CYS A 150 8.76 -12.06 8.82
N SER A 151 8.93 -10.84 9.32
CA SER A 151 8.53 -10.45 10.68
C SER A 151 7.02 -10.60 10.91
N ASP A 152 6.23 -10.59 9.87
CA ASP A 152 4.79 -10.79 9.93
C ASP A 152 4.42 -12.14 10.57
N GLU A 153 5.26 -13.17 10.40
CA GLU A 153 5.00 -14.48 11.01
C GLU A 153 4.92 -14.40 12.55
N ALA A 154 5.60 -13.43 13.15
CA ALA A 154 5.62 -13.21 14.58
C ALA A 154 4.76 -12.03 15.04
N LEU A 155 4.60 -10.99 14.22
CA LEU A 155 4.05 -9.70 14.65
C LEU A 155 2.66 -9.40 14.06
N LEU A 156 2.30 -9.95 12.89
CA LEU A 156 1.00 -9.75 12.27
C LEU A 156 0.02 -10.84 12.69
N HIS A 157 -0.86 -10.49 13.60
CA HIS A 157 -1.87 -11.40 14.13
C HIS A 157 -3.19 -11.23 13.38
N PRO A 158 -3.90 -12.32 13.03
CA PRO A 158 -5.11 -12.25 12.23
C PRO A 158 -6.41 -12.10 13.04
N ASP A 159 -6.34 -11.91 14.37
CA ASP A 159 -7.54 -11.90 15.23
C ASP A 159 -8.63 -10.96 14.67
N PRO A 160 -9.93 -11.35 14.65
CA PRO A 160 -10.51 -12.60 15.14
C PRO A 160 -10.51 -13.75 14.12
N TYR A 161 -9.89 -13.59 12.97
CA TYR A 161 -9.86 -14.62 11.92
C TYR A 161 -8.95 -15.79 12.32
N PRO A 162 -9.24 -17.01 11.86
CA PRO A 162 -8.46 -18.19 12.21
C PRO A 162 -7.05 -18.20 11.58
N SER A 163 -6.82 -17.40 10.54
CA SER A 163 -5.52 -17.27 9.87
C SER A 163 -5.44 -15.97 9.07
N ARG A 164 -4.22 -15.59 8.64
CA ARG A 164 -3.98 -14.43 7.76
C ARG A 164 -4.67 -14.63 6.41
N GLU A 165 -4.68 -15.86 5.89
CA GLU A 165 -5.38 -16.22 4.66
C GLU A 165 -6.87 -15.96 4.78
N ALA A 166 -7.49 -16.38 5.88
CA ALA A 166 -8.93 -16.16 6.12
C ALA A 166 -9.25 -14.66 6.20
N TRP A 167 -8.40 -13.87 6.86
CA TRP A 167 -8.54 -12.42 6.90
C TRP A 167 -8.35 -11.80 5.51
N CYS A 168 -7.32 -12.21 4.78
CA CYS A 168 -7.11 -11.79 3.40
C CYS A 168 -8.35 -12.04 2.53
N TRP A 169 -8.93 -13.23 2.59
CA TRP A 169 -10.11 -13.59 1.79
C TRP A 169 -11.35 -12.78 2.19
N ALA A 170 -11.56 -12.55 3.47
CA ALA A 170 -12.65 -11.69 3.93
C ALA A 170 -12.50 -10.24 3.40
N ARG A 171 -11.26 -9.71 3.37
CA ARG A 171 -10.97 -8.40 2.81
C ARG A 171 -11.19 -8.36 1.28
N ILE A 172 -10.81 -9.40 0.57
CA ILE A 172 -11.06 -9.54 -0.88
C ILE A 172 -12.56 -9.47 -1.15
N GLU A 173 -13.37 -10.29 -0.47
CA GLU A 173 -14.82 -10.31 -0.67
C GLU A 173 -15.49 -8.97 -0.33
N ALA A 174 -15.08 -8.33 0.76
CA ALA A 174 -15.58 -7.02 1.13
C ALA A 174 -15.23 -5.96 0.07
N THR A 175 -13.99 -5.96 -0.42
CA THR A 175 -13.50 -5.03 -1.44
C THR A 175 -14.21 -5.25 -2.77
N GLU A 176 -14.41 -6.50 -3.22
CA GLU A 176 -15.13 -6.79 -4.47
C GLU A 176 -16.57 -6.28 -4.44
N ARG A 177 -17.29 -6.45 -3.32
CA ARG A 177 -18.65 -5.89 -3.18
C ARG A 177 -18.65 -4.37 -3.32
N ARG A 178 -17.67 -3.68 -2.74
CA ARG A 178 -17.53 -2.23 -2.83
C ARG A 178 -17.16 -1.76 -4.24
N LEU A 179 -16.23 -2.46 -4.89
CA LEU A 179 -15.84 -2.18 -6.27
C LEU A 179 -17.00 -2.38 -7.26
N ALA A 180 -17.81 -3.41 -7.03
CA ALA A 180 -19.00 -3.68 -7.86
C ALA A 180 -20.11 -2.62 -7.69
N ALA A 181 -20.17 -1.96 -6.53
CA ALA A 181 -21.17 -0.92 -6.22
C ALA A 181 -20.75 0.49 -6.71
N ARG A 182 -19.51 0.69 -7.19
CA ARG A 182 -19.05 1.98 -7.71
C ARG A 182 -19.67 2.28 -9.08
N ASP A 183 -19.58 3.53 -9.53
CA ASP A 183 -19.92 3.92 -10.90
C ASP A 183 -18.94 3.24 -11.89
N PRO A 184 -19.39 2.30 -12.73
CA PRO A 184 -18.52 1.60 -13.69
C PRO A 184 -18.03 2.50 -14.84
N ALA A 185 -18.67 3.64 -15.08
CA ALA A 185 -18.27 4.58 -16.13
C ALA A 185 -16.98 5.32 -15.77
N LEU A 186 -16.64 5.43 -14.48
CA LEU A 186 -15.40 6.06 -14.05
C LEU A 186 -14.28 5.01 -13.96
N PRO A 187 -13.10 5.27 -14.56
CA PRO A 187 -11.93 4.43 -14.33
C PRO A 187 -11.52 4.51 -12.86
N VAL A 188 -10.79 3.50 -12.39
CA VAL A 188 -10.35 3.42 -10.99
C VAL A 188 -8.83 3.53 -10.88
N ILE A 189 -8.35 4.24 -9.86
CA ILE A 189 -6.97 4.14 -9.38
C ILE A 189 -7.02 3.35 -8.09
N PHE A 190 -6.43 2.16 -8.12
CA PHE A 190 -6.23 1.36 -6.92
C PHE A 190 -5.10 1.94 -6.08
N VAL A 191 -5.33 2.02 -4.77
CA VAL A 191 -4.30 2.32 -3.78
C VAL A 191 -4.23 1.12 -2.85
N THR A 192 -3.18 0.35 -2.93
CA THR A 192 -3.00 -0.88 -2.17
C THR A 192 -1.56 -0.98 -1.67
N HIS A 193 -1.31 -1.72 -0.60
CA HIS A 193 0.07 -1.92 -0.18
C HIS A 193 0.77 -2.99 -1.01
N TYR A 194 0.08 -4.09 -1.28
CA TYR A 194 0.61 -5.20 -2.08
C TYR A 194 0.25 -5.06 -3.56
N PRO A 195 1.11 -5.49 -4.50
CA PRO A 195 0.75 -5.54 -5.90
C PRO A 195 -0.46 -6.47 -6.13
N LEU A 196 -1.37 -6.09 -7.06
CA LEU A 196 -2.54 -6.91 -7.40
C LEU A 196 -2.17 -8.18 -8.19
N VAL A 197 -0.99 -8.21 -8.81
CA VAL A 197 -0.49 -9.32 -9.62
C VAL A 197 0.89 -9.76 -9.14
N ARG A 198 1.28 -10.99 -9.46
CA ARG A 198 2.56 -11.55 -8.99
C ARG A 198 3.79 -10.99 -9.72
N GLU A 199 3.64 -10.57 -10.96
CA GLU A 199 4.74 -10.16 -11.85
C GLU A 199 5.73 -9.16 -11.23
N PRO A 200 5.29 -8.12 -10.50
CA PRO A 200 6.20 -7.20 -9.81
C PRO A 200 7.17 -7.88 -8.85
N THR A 201 6.81 -9.02 -8.27
CA THR A 201 7.67 -9.72 -7.29
C THR A 201 8.85 -10.47 -7.93
N ARG A 202 8.85 -10.65 -9.27
CA ARG A 202 9.89 -11.41 -9.98
C ARG A 202 11.29 -10.77 -9.93
N VAL A 203 11.39 -9.51 -9.53
CA VAL A 203 12.68 -8.80 -9.40
C VAL A 203 13.24 -8.86 -7.98
N LEU A 204 12.52 -9.47 -7.06
CA LEU A 204 13.00 -9.62 -5.69
C LEU A 204 14.32 -10.38 -5.68
N ARG A 205 15.29 -9.84 -4.95
CA ARG A 205 16.60 -10.51 -4.74
C ARG A 205 16.44 -11.89 -4.11
N TYR A 206 15.41 -12.04 -3.30
CA TYR A 206 15.03 -13.27 -2.62
C TYR A 206 13.64 -13.69 -3.08
N PRO A 207 13.53 -14.51 -4.13
CA PRO A 207 12.24 -14.90 -4.70
C PRO A 207 11.30 -15.57 -3.71
N GLN A 208 11.82 -16.18 -2.64
CA GLN A 208 11.05 -16.79 -1.56
C GLN A 208 10.19 -15.77 -0.81
N PHE A 209 10.57 -14.49 -0.81
CA PHE A 209 9.83 -13.45 -0.14
C PHE A 209 8.48 -13.13 -0.85
N ALA A 210 8.32 -13.51 -2.11
CA ALA A 210 7.10 -13.24 -2.89
C ALA A 210 5.83 -13.76 -2.20
N GLN A 211 5.90 -14.87 -1.45
CA GLN A 211 4.73 -15.46 -0.78
C GLN A 211 4.07 -14.53 0.26
N TRP A 212 4.77 -13.49 0.74
CA TRP A 212 4.24 -12.46 1.63
C TRP A 212 3.86 -11.17 0.89
N CYS A 213 3.79 -11.19 -0.45
CA CYS A 213 3.60 -9.97 -1.25
C CYS A 213 2.24 -9.86 -1.94
N GLY A 214 1.24 -10.66 -1.55
CA GLY A 214 -0.10 -10.56 -2.14
C GLY A 214 -0.80 -11.88 -2.35
N THR A 215 -1.77 -11.88 -3.25
CA THR A 215 -2.65 -13.02 -3.50
C THR A 215 -2.95 -13.17 -4.99
N THR A 216 -3.11 -14.40 -5.47
CA THR A 216 -3.56 -14.66 -6.85
C THR A 216 -5.02 -14.31 -7.10
N ARG A 217 -5.81 -14.04 -6.05
CA ARG A 217 -7.25 -13.76 -6.18
C ARG A 217 -7.55 -12.36 -6.75
N THR A 218 -6.57 -11.46 -6.78
CA THR A 218 -6.72 -10.11 -7.30
C THR A 218 -6.15 -9.91 -8.71
N HIS A 219 -5.67 -10.99 -9.33
CA HIS A 219 -4.89 -10.97 -10.56
C HIS A 219 -5.56 -10.29 -11.76
N ASP A 220 -6.89 -10.26 -11.80
CA ASP A 220 -7.68 -9.68 -12.89
C ASP A 220 -8.34 -8.33 -12.53
N TRP A 221 -8.20 -7.85 -11.29
CA TRP A 221 -8.93 -6.67 -10.82
C TRP A 221 -8.63 -5.41 -11.64
N HIS A 222 -7.39 -5.24 -12.07
CA HIS A 222 -6.99 -4.09 -12.86
C HIS A 222 -7.69 -4.04 -14.22
N VAL A 223 -8.01 -5.19 -14.81
CA VAL A 223 -8.79 -5.30 -16.04
C VAL A 223 -10.29 -5.27 -15.75
N ARG A 224 -10.75 -6.13 -14.81
CA ARG A 224 -12.17 -6.31 -14.48
C ARG A 224 -12.83 -5.02 -13.99
N PHE A 225 -12.10 -4.18 -13.28
CA PHE A 225 -12.62 -2.93 -12.73
C PHE A 225 -12.16 -1.69 -13.48
N ASN A 226 -11.65 -1.81 -14.72
CA ASN A 226 -11.24 -0.68 -15.56
C ASN A 226 -10.25 0.25 -14.84
N ALA A 227 -9.10 -0.28 -14.42
CA ALA A 227 -8.11 0.52 -13.72
C ALA A 227 -7.37 1.47 -14.67
N ALA A 228 -7.25 2.75 -14.28
CA ALA A 228 -6.36 3.71 -14.90
C ALA A 228 -4.91 3.55 -14.41
N ALA A 229 -4.76 3.15 -13.15
CA ALA A 229 -3.47 2.83 -12.56
C ALA A 229 -3.65 1.98 -11.29
N VAL A 230 -2.57 1.29 -10.89
CA VAL A 230 -2.43 0.61 -9.60
C VAL A 230 -1.23 1.22 -8.89
N VAL A 231 -1.47 1.84 -7.73
CA VAL A 231 -0.44 2.42 -6.85
C VAL A 231 -0.21 1.45 -5.71
N TYR A 232 1.03 1.06 -5.51
CA TYR A 232 1.38 0.07 -4.48
C TYR A 232 2.78 0.32 -3.90
N GLY A 233 3.14 -0.42 -2.84
CA GLY A 233 4.42 -0.38 -2.17
C GLY A 233 4.99 -1.75 -1.87
N HIS A 234 5.45 -1.96 -0.62
CA HIS A 234 5.90 -3.23 -0.05
C HIS A 234 7.23 -3.79 -0.60
N LEU A 235 7.51 -3.63 -1.89
CA LEU A 235 8.70 -4.23 -2.50
C LEU A 235 9.96 -3.38 -2.29
N HIS A 236 9.84 -2.11 -1.93
CA HIS A 236 10.91 -1.14 -1.79
C HIS A 236 11.76 -0.98 -3.07
N ILE A 237 11.12 -1.17 -4.24
CA ILE A 237 11.75 -1.08 -5.56
C ILE A 237 10.98 -0.09 -6.43
N PRO A 238 11.11 1.24 -6.19
CA PRO A 238 10.35 2.26 -6.91
C PRO A 238 10.53 2.13 -8.41
N ARG A 239 9.42 1.91 -9.11
CA ARG A 239 9.40 1.74 -10.58
C ARG A 239 8.00 1.78 -11.14
N VAL A 240 7.92 1.93 -12.46
CA VAL A 240 6.70 1.78 -13.24
C VAL A 240 6.78 0.49 -14.05
N THR A 241 5.70 -0.28 -14.03
CA THR A 241 5.53 -1.48 -14.86
C THR A 241 4.16 -1.45 -15.51
N TRP A 242 3.97 -2.28 -16.54
CA TRP A 242 2.71 -2.37 -17.27
C TRP A 242 2.25 -3.82 -17.29
N HIS A 243 0.99 -4.04 -16.93
CA HIS A 243 0.36 -5.35 -16.96
C HIS A 243 -1.00 -5.19 -17.63
N ASP A 244 -1.25 -5.96 -18.70
CA ASP A 244 -2.49 -5.90 -19.49
C ASP A 244 -2.87 -4.47 -19.94
N GLY A 245 -1.88 -3.64 -20.25
CA GLY A 245 -2.08 -2.25 -20.66
C GLY A 245 -2.37 -1.28 -19.52
N VAL A 246 -2.37 -1.73 -18.28
CA VAL A 246 -2.56 -0.88 -17.08
C VAL A 246 -1.22 -0.56 -16.44
N ARG A 247 -1.05 0.68 -16.00
CA ARG A 247 0.14 1.19 -15.34
C ARG A 247 0.14 0.81 -13.86
N PHE A 248 1.23 0.21 -13.41
CA PHE A 248 1.50 -0.14 -12.01
C PHE A 248 2.66 0.70 -11.48
N GLU A 249 2.42 1.44 -10.42
CA GLU A 249 3.35 2.40 -9.79
C GLU A 249 3.76 1.91 -8.41
N GLU A 250 4.97 1.42 -8.29
CA GLU A 250 5.60 1.15 -6.99
C GLU A 250 6.19 2.45 -6.47
N VAL A 251 5.72 2.92 -5.29
CA VAL A 251 5.95 4.29 -4.81
C VAL A 251 6.64 4.35 -3.45
N SER A 252 7.36 3.29 -3.09
CA SER A 252 8.03 3.17 -1.79
C SER A 252 9.14 4.21 -1.59
N ILE A 253 9.20 4.78 -0.40
CA ILE A 253 10.44 5.37 0.13
C ILE A 253 11.42 4.22 0.47
N GLY A 254 10.98 3.26 1.28
CA GLY A 254 11.77 2.15 1.76
C GLY A 254 12.74 2.52 2.88
N TYR A 255 13.57 1.58 3.31
CA TYR A 255 14.52 1.80 4.39
C TYR A 255 15.68 2.71 3.97
N PRO A 256 16.27 3.51 4.90
CA PRO A 256 17.40 4.40 4.58
C PRO A 256 18.57 3.70 3.87
N ARG A 257 18.92 2.47 4.32
CA ARG A 257 19.99 1.67 3.68
C ARG A 257 19.74 1.37 2.20
N GLU A 258 18.45 1.32 1.78
CA GLU A 258 18.08 0.95 0.41
C GLU A 258 18.19 2.12 -0.54
N TRP A 259 17.58 3.26 -0.19
CA TRP A 259 17.68 4.44 -1.03
C TRP A 259 19.07 5.09 -1.01
N GLN A 260 19.84 4.98 0.10
CA GLN A 260 21.24 5.37 0.15
C GLN A 260 22.09 4.54 -0.84
N ARG A 261 21.88 3.22 -0.91
CA ARG A 261 22.55 2.36 -1.90
C ARG A 261 22.20 2.71 -3.34
N ARG A 262 20.98 3.17 -3.60
CA ARG A 262 20.56 3.65 -4.92
C ARG A 262 21.14 5.03 -5.26
N GLY A 263 21.75 5.73 -4.31
CA GLY A 263 22.28 7.09 -4.49
C GLY A 263 21.18 8.13 -4.74
N VAL A 264 19.92 7.82 -4.40
CA VAL A 264 18.77 8.70 -4.60
C VAL A 264 18.12 8.96 -3.25
N ARG A 265 18.11 10.23 -2.81
CA ARG A 265 17.31 10.61 -1.65
C ARG A 265 15.85 10.70 -2.08
N PRO A 266 14.95 9.86 -1.52
CA PRO A 266 13.53 10.01 -1.76
C PRO A 266 13.03 11.30 -1.11
N GLY A 267 11.93 11.84 -1.55
CA GLY A 267 11.38 13.06 -0.95
C GLY A 267 10.42 13.80 -1.86
N VAL A 268 10.32 13.38 -3.11
CA VAL A 268 9.30 13.88 -4.03
C VAL A 268 8.28 12.77 -4.23
N PRO A 269 7.00 12.98 -3.86
CA PRO A 269 5.97 12.00 -4.12
C PRO A 269 5.84 11.73 -5.62
N ARG A 270 5.59 10.46 -5.97
CA ARG A 270 5.32 10.11 -7.36
C ARG A 270 4.02 10.79 -7.81
N GLN A 271 4.09 11.52 -8.91
CA GLN A 271 2.90 12.11 -9.52
C GLN A 271 2.16 11.03 -10.34
N ILE A 272 0.93 10.75 -9.94
CA ILE A 272 0.05 9.78 -10.60
C ILE A 272 -0.78 10.48 -11.67
N LEU A 273 -1.33 11.67 -11.35
CA LEU A 273 -2.09 12.51 -12.27
C LEU A 273 -1.73 14.00 -12.08
N PRO A 274 -1.75 14.79 -13.16
CA PRO A 274 -1.81 14.33 -14.56
C PRO A 274 -0.59 13.45 -14.91
N VAL A 275 -0.78 12.52 -15.82
CA VAL A 275 0.34 11.72 -16.37
C VAL A 275 1.33 12.66 -17.04
N ALA A 276 2.63 12.50 -16.77
CA ALA A 276 3.65 13.35 -17.34
C ALA A 276 3.69 13.23 -18.88
N GLU A 277 4.02 14.34 -19.57
CA GLU A 277 4.18 14.33 -21.02
C GLU A 277 5.30 13.36 -21.40
N GLY A 278 5.01 12.43 -22.34
CA GLY A 278 5.96 11.42 -22.82
C GLY A 278 5.94 10.09 -22.05
N GLU A 279 5.20 9.96 -20.94
CA GLU A 279 4.91 8.64 -20.38
C GLU A 279 3.84 7.92 -21.24
N PRO A 280 3.95 6.60 -21.47
CA PRO A 280 2.91 5.83 -22.17
C PRO A 280 1.58 5.96 -21.42
N ARG A 281 0.49 6.11 -22.17
CA ARG A 281 -0.89 6.15 -21.64
C ARG A 281 -1.49 4.79 -21.67
#